data_bb578ae90f98d85920f0de89a37fe339
#
_entry.id   bb578ae90f98d85920f0de89a37fe339
#
_cell.length_a   1.000
_cell.length_b   1.000
_cell.length_c   1.000
_cell.angle_alpha   90.00
_cell.angle_beta   90.00
_cell.angle_gamma   90.00
#
_symmetry.space_group_name_H-M   'P 1'
#
loop_
_entity.id
_entity.type
_entity.pdbx_description
1 polymer ?
#
loop_
_entity_poly.entity_id
_entity_poly.type
_entity_poly.pdbx_seq_one_letter_code
_entity_poly.pdbx_strand_id
1 'polypeptide(L)'
;MNYVESGGAANSGLTIGKLREAKRLLDAKETDPSDPRFCIVTSKQVNDLLQTTEVTSSDYNAIKALVQGEINTFMGFNFVRTERVDTDSNSYRRVIAYAKSGLLLAVGADINVDIGPRRDKRNSTQVYCSASFGATRMEEGKVLEIKCEE
;
A
#
# COMPACT_ATOMS: atom_id res chain seq x y z
N MET A 1 -0.57 15.76 -5.10
CA MET A 1 -0.74 14.30 -5.15
C MET A 1 -1.92 14.00 -6.05
N ASN A 2 -1.74 13.23 -7.09
CA ASN A 2 -2.86 12.81 -7.92
C ASN A 2 -3.68 11.79 -7.12
N TYR A 3 -4.98 11.95 -7.05
CA TYR A 3 -5.85 11.03 -6.35
C TYR A 3 -7.00 10.57 -7.25
N VAL A 4 -7.47 9.37 -6.99
CA VAL A 4 -8.61 8.77 -7.67
C VAL A 4 -9.81 8.91 -6.75
N GLU A 5 -10.69 9.85 -7.06
CA GLU A 5 -11.97 9.98 -6.34
C GLU A 5 -13.08 9.15 -6.99
N SER A 6 -13.01 8.97 -8.29
CA SER A 6 -14.08 8.38 -9.08
C SER A 6 -13.61 7.20 -9.92
N GLY A 7 -14.17 6.12 -9.71
CA GLY A 7 -14.13 4.86 -10.48
C GLY A 7 -15.31 4.02 -10.08
N GLY A 8 -16.32 4.66 -9.58
CA GLY A 8 -17.56 4.15 -9.02
C GLY A 8 -18.28 5.29 -8.32
N ALA A 9 -19.44 5.06 -7.74
CA ALA A 9 -20.15 6.07 -6.97
C ALA A 9 -19.21 6.70 -5.93
N ALA A 10 -19.23 8.03 -5.82
CA ALA A 10 -18.68 8.73 -4.68
C ALA A 10 -19.19 8.00 -3.43
N ASN A 11 -18.33 7.75 -2.44
CA ASN A 11 -18.66 6.98 -1.25
C ASN A 11 -18.75 5.45 -1.51
N SER A 12 -17.76 4.89 -2.13
CA SER A 12 -17.61 3.43 -2.26
C SER A 12 -16.28 2.96 -1.69
N GLY A 13 -16.25 1.72 -1.20
CA GLY A 13 -15.02 1.02 -0.85
C GLY A 13 -14.08 0.88 -2.05
N LEU A 14 -13.13 -0.02 -1.97
CA LEU A 14 -12.23 -0.30 -3.09
C LEU A 14 -12.99 -1.12 -4.16
N THR A 15 -13.09 -0.54 -5.37
CA THR A 15 -13.75 -1.18 -6.52
C THR A 15 -12.74 -1.46 -7.63
N ILE A 16 -13.09 -2.40 -8.52
CA ILE A 16 -12.29 -2.70 -9.73
C ILE A 16 -12.16 -1.45 -10.61
N GLY A 17 -13.22 -0.63 -10.67
CA GLY A 17 -13.18 0.63 -11.41
C GLY A 17 -12.11 1.59 -10.92
N LYS A 18 -11.96 1.74 -9.59
CA LYS A 18 -10.91 2.56 -8.97
C LYS A 18 -9.51 2.02 -9.28
N LEU A 19 -9.30 0.71 -9.23
CA LEU A 19 -8.03 0.08 -9.58
C LEU A 19 -7.68 0.26 -11.06
N ARG A 20 -8.68 0.14 -11.95
CA ARG A 20 -8.53 0.38 -13.40
C ARG A 20 -8.12 1.82 -13.67
N GLU A 21 -8.76 2.77 -13.01
CA GLU A 21 -8.41 4.19 -13.14
C GLU A 21 -7.02 4.50 -12.56
N ALA A 22 -6.67 3.93 -11.43
CA ALA A 22 -5.32 4.05 -10.87
C ALA A 22 -4.26 3.53 -11.84
N LYS A 23 -4.51 2.37 -12.47
CA LYS A 23 -3.61 1.83 -13.49
C LYS A 23 -3.49 2.76 -14.69
N ARG A 24 -4.61 3.29 -15.19
CA ARG A 24 -4.62 4.25 -16.30
C ARG A 24 -3.80 5.50 -15.99
N LEU A 25 -3.93 6.04 -14.76
CA LEU A 25 -3.17 7.23 -14.35
C LEU A 25 -1.68 6.97 -14.24
N LEU A 26 -1.26 5.80 -13.76
CA LEU A 26 0.16 5.41 -13.74
C LEU A 26 0.71 5.24 -15.15
N ASP A 27 -0.05 4.61 -16.05
CA ASP A 27 0.34 4.44 -17.46
C ASP A 27 0.43 5.80 -18.19
N ALA A 28 -0.48 6.73 -17.89
CA ALA A 28 -0.47 8.08 -18.45
C ALA A 28 0.75 8.94 -18.02
N LYS A 29 1.45 8.51 -16.94
CA LYS A 29 2.70 9.14 -16.49
C LYS A 29 3.95 8.41 -16.98
N GLU A 30 3.82 7.65 -18.06
CA GLU A 30 4.93 6.94 -18.72
C GLU A 30 5.69 6.01 -17.75
N THR A 31 4.98 5.43 -16.78
CA THR A 31 5.56 4.43 -15.89
C THR A 31 5.88 3.17 -16.69
N ASP A 32 7.14 2.71 -16.67
CA ASP A 32 7.56 1.50 -17.36
C ASP A 32 6.64 0.32 -16.99
N PRO A 33 6.09 -0.42 -17.97
CA PRO A 33 5.28 -1.60 -17.72
C PRO A 33 6.03 -2.71 -16.95
N SER A 34 7.36 -2.75 -17.05
CA SER A 34 8.20 -3.70 -16.32
C SER A 34 8.44 -3.33 -14.86
N ASP A 35 8.15 -2.07 -14.47
CA ASP A 35 8.32 -1.61 -13.09
C ASP A 35 7.24 -2.22 -12.19
N PRO A 36 7.61 -2.93 -11.12
CA PRO A 36 6.65 -3.52 -10.19
C PRO A 36 5.76 -2.45 -9.55
N ARG A 37 4.45 -2.66 -9.60
CA ARG A 37 3.45 -1.77 -9.00
C ARG A 37 2.91 -2.39 -7.73
N PHE A 38 2.72 -1.58 -6.72
CA PHE A 38 2.23 -1.99 -5.42
C PHE A 38 0.96 -1.22 -5.06
N CYS A 39 0.08 -1.89 -4.33
CA CYS A 39 -1.11 -1.27 -3.76
C CYS A 39 -1.21 -1.65 -2.28
N ILE A 40 -1.19 -0.65 -1.40
CA ILE A 40 -1.30 -0.84 0.04
C ILE A 40 -2.77 -0.79 0.41
N VAL A 41 -3.29 -1.88 0.97
CA VAL A 41 -4.72 -2.04 1.29
C VAL A 41 -4.92 -2.57 2.71
N THR A 42 -6.09 -2.31 3.27
CA THR A 42 -6.55 -2.96 4.52
C THR A 42 -7.41 -4.18 4.19
N SER A 43 -7.73 -4.97 5.21
CA SER A 43 -8.58 -6.17 5.08
C SER A 43 -9.97 -5.81 4.54
N LYS A 44 -10.51 -4.65 4.93
CA LYS A 44 -11.84 -4.21 4.48
C LYS A 44 -11.86 -3.96 2.98
N GLN A 45 -10.88 -3.23 2.43
CA GLN A 45 -10.83 -2.95 1.00
C GLN A 45 -10.67 -4.24 0.15
N VAL A 46 -9.95 -5.23 0.67
CA VAL A 46 -9.84 -6.53 -0.01
C VAL A 46 -11.21 -7.23 -0.03
N ASN A 47 -11.98 -7.15 1.08
CA ASN A 47 -13.33 -7.69 1.13
C ASN A 47 -14.29 -6.93 0.20
N ASP A 48 -14.17 -5.60 0.11
CA ASP A 48 -15.01 -4.77 -0.77
C ASP A 48 -14.86 -5.16 -2.24
N LEU A 49 -13.66 -5.58 -2.66
CA LEU A 49 -13.42 -6.09 -4.01
C LEU A 49 -14.29 -7.32 -4.33
N LEU A 50 -14.60 -8.19 -3.33
CA LEU A 50 -15.49 -9.33 -3.52
C LEU A 50 -16.96 -8.92 -3.67
N GLN A 51 -17.36 -7.80 -3.06
CA GLN A 51 -18.74 -7.33 -3.09
C GLN A 51 -19.08 -6.59 -4.39
N THR A 52 -18.08 -6.28 -5.21
CA THR A 52 -18.26 -5.55 -6.46
C THR A 52 -18.99 -6.42 -7.48
N THR A 53 -20.15 -5.98 -7.95
CA THR A 53 -21.01 -6.71 -8.90
C THR A 53 -20.44 -6.81 -10.32
N GLU A 54 -19.37 -6.08 -10.62
CA GLU A 54 -18.72 -6.07 -11.94
C GLU A 54 -17.73 -7.23 -12.15
N VAL A 55 -17.64 -8.15 -11.19
CA VAL A 55 -16.70 -9.27 -11.26
C VAL A 55 -17.22 -10.33 -12.23
N THR A 56 -16.60 -10.46 -13.39
CA THR A 56 -16.79 -11.60 -14.29
C THR A 56 -16.29 -12.89 -13.63
N SER A 57 -16.80 -14.05 -14.03
CA SER A 57 -16.48 -15.33 -13.37
C SER A 57 -14.98 -15.65 -13.30
N SER A 58 -14.17 -15.23 -14.28
CA SER A 58 -12.71 -15.38 -14.26
C SER A 58 -12.04 -14.42 -13.25
N ASP A 59 -12.50 -13.17 -13.21
CA ASP A 59 -12.00 -12.15 -12.28
C ASP A 59 -12.38 -12.50 -10.84
N TYR A 60 -13.55 -13.09 -10.63
CA TYR A 60 -14.00 -13.57 -9.33
C TYR A 60 -13.04 -14.60 -8.73
N ASN A 61 -12.58 -15.56 -9.52
CA ASN A 61 -11.63 -16.55 -9.04
C ASN A 61 -10.29 -15.92 -8.66
N ALA A 62 -9.80 -14.93 -9.42
CA ALA A 62 -8.58 -14.20 -9.10
C ALA A 62 -8.72 -13.37 -7.81
N ILE A 63 -9.85 -12.69 -7.61
CA ILE A 63 -10.14 -11.93 -6.40
C ILE A 63 -10.32 -12.86 -5.21
N LYS A 64 -10.98 -14.00 -5.38
CA LYS A 64 -11.14 -15.01 -4.33
C LYS A 64 -9.78 -15.55 -3.88
N ALA A 65 -8.88 -15.89 -4.80
CA ALA A 65 -7.52 -16.31 -4.48
C ALA A 65 -6.70 -15.20 -3.79
N LEU A 66 -6.90 -13.94 -4.19
CA LEU A 66 -6.30 -12.79 -3.50
C LEU A 66 -6.79 -12.69 -2.05
N VAL A 67 -8.10 -12.79 -1.81
CA VAL A 67 -8.68 -12.71 -0.46
C VAL A 67 -8.22 -13.89 0.41
N GLN A 68 -8.16 -15.09 -0.15
CA GLN A 68 -7.66 -16.28 0.53
C GLN A 68 -6.14 -16.24 0.80
N GLY A 69 -5.43 -15.29 0.19
CA GLY A 69 -3.98 -15.12 0.36
C GLY A 69 -3.13 -16.07 -0.49
N GLU A 70 -3.73 -16.78 -1.42
CA GLU A 70 -3.01 -17.69 -2.35
C GLU A 70 -2.19 -16.90 -3.38
N ILE A 71 -2.71 -15.75 -3.81
CA ILE A 71 -2.00 -14.82 -4.70
C ILE A 71 -1.99 -13.41 -4.11
N ASN A 72 -0.95 -12.66 -4.38
CA ASN A 72 -0.83 -11.27 -3.96
C ASN A 72 -0.90 -10.27 -5.13
N THR A 73 -1.15 -10.74 -6.34
CA THR A 73 -1.18 -9.93 -7.56
C THR A 73 -2.55 -9.92 -8.20
N PHE A 74 -3.07 -8.73 -8.50
CA PHE A 74 -4.31 -8.56 -9.26
C PHE A 74 -4.22 -7.29 -10.12
N MET A 75 -4.64 -7.35 -11.37
CA MET A 75 -4.62 -6.24 -12.35
C MET A 75 -3.24 -5.57 -12.53
N GLY A 76 -2.15 -6.29 -12.27
CA GLY A 76 -0.78 -5.77 -12.37
C GLY A 76 -0.30 -5.04 -11.12
N PHE A 77 -1.07 -5.04 -10.04
CA PHE A 77 -0.64 -4.55 -8.73
C PHE A 77 -0.29 -5.71 -7.80
N ASN A 78 0.80 -5.56 -7.07
CA ASN A 78 1.14 -6.39 -5.92
C ASN A 78 0.48 -5.79 -4.69
N PHE A 79 -0.40 -6.55 -4.03
CA PHE A 79 -1.12 -6.08 -2.86
C PHE A 79 -0.32 -6.29 -1.59
N VAL A 80 -0.11 -5.21 -0.84
CA VAL A 80 0.50 -5.22 0.49
C VAL A 80 -0.59 -4.95 1.52
N ARG A 81 -0.88 -5.91 2.37
CA ARG A 81 -1.93 -5.80 3.39
C ARG A 81 -1.37 -5.19 4.67
N THR A 82 -1.97 -4.11 5.13
CA THR A 82 -1.63 -3.48 6.41
C THR A 82 -2.81 -2.65 6.93
N GLU A 83 -3.07 -2.74 8.22
CA GLU A 83 -4.09 -1.93 8.91
C GLU A 83 -3.57 -0.54 9.33
N ARG A 84 -2.29 -0.24 9.04
CA ARG A 84 -1.65 1.03 9.42
C ARG A 84 -1.86 2.17 8.43
N VAL A 85 -2.79 2.00 7.51
CA VAL A 85 -3.13 3.04 6.55
C VAL A 85 -4.00 4.10 7.23
N ASP A 86 -3.60 5.36 7.13
CA ASP A 86 -4.32 6.47 7.74
C ASP A 86 -5.66 6.75 7.04
N THR A 87 -6.57 7.38 7.79
CA THR A 87 -7.82 7.94 7.28
C THR A 87 -7.69 9.43 7.03
N ASP A 88 -8.40 9.95 6.06
CA ASP A 88 -8.54 11.39 5.82
C ASP A 88 -9.52 12.03 6.83
N SER A 89 -9.54 13.36 6.89
CA SER A 89 -10.46 14.16 7.71
C SER A 89 -11.94 13.82 7.47
N ASN A 90 -12.26 13.27 6.31
CA ASN A 90 -13.62 12.84 5.93
C ASN A 90 -13.89 11.35 6.20
N SER A 91 -13.05 10.69 7.01
CA SER A 91 -13.15 9.26 7.32
C SER A 91 -12.93 8.32 6.11
N TYR A 92 -12.30 8.81 5.03
CA TYR A 92 -11.90 7.96 3.92
C TYR A 92 -10.54 7.32 4.18
N ARG A 93 -10.43 6.01 3.98
CA ARG A 93 -9.15 5.31 4.04
C ARG A 93 -8.30 5.64 2.80
N ARG A 94 -7.05 6.01 3.03
CA ARG A 94 -6.13 6.48 1.98
C ARG A 94 -5.32 5.30 1.42
N VAL A 95 -5.90 4.52 0.53
CA VAL A 95 -5.20 3.44 -0.18
C VAL A 95 -4.16 4.02 -1.11
N ILE A 96 -2.92 3.56 -1.01
CA ILE A 96 -1.80 4.09 -1.80
C ILE A 96 -1.41 3.07 -2.87
N ALA A 97 -1.48 3.48 -4.13
CA ALA A 97 -0.97 2.74 -5.27
C ALA A 97 0.28 3.44 -5.83
N TYR A 98 1.36 2.70 -6.03
CA TYR A 98 2.62 3.29 -6.49
C TYR A 98 3.44 2.32 -7.34
N ALA A 99 4.29 2.88 -8.20
CA ALA A 99 5.36 2.15 -8.88
C ALA A 99 6.63 2.15 -8.02
N LYS A 100 7.39 1.08 -8.05
CA LYS A 100 8.62 0.93 -7.23
C LYS A 100 9.58 2.10 -7.43
N SER A 101 9.76 2.56 -8.66
CA SER A 101 10.63 3.70 -8.98
C SER A 101 10.12 5.04 -8.41
N GLY A 102 8.85 5.13 -8.01
CA GLY A 102 8.26 6.35 -7.44
C GLY A 102 8.67 6.67 -6.01
N LEU A 103 9.21 5.69 -5.28
CA LEU A 103 9.61 5.81 -3.88
C LEU A 103 11.08 5.48 -3.69
N LEU A 104 11.75 6.24 -2.82
CA LEU A 104 13.13 5.99 -2.39
C LEU A 104 13.13 5.69 -0.90
N LEU A 105 13.75 4.57 -0.52
CA LEU A 105 14.09 4.24 0.85
C LEU A 105 15.60 4.41 1.03
N ALA A 106 16.00 5.26 1.97
CA ALA A 106 17.38 5.44 2.38
C ALA A 106 17.59 4.81 3.76
N VAL A 107 18.62 3.99 3.87
CA VAL A 107 19.06 3.39 5.13
C VAL A 107 20.35 4.08 5.54
N GLY A 108 20.28 4.94 6.56
CA GLY A 108 21.44 5.67 7.07
C GLY A 108 22.30 4.82 8.01
N ALA A 109 21.63 4.10 8.91
CA ALA A 109 22.25 3.10 9.77
C ALA A 109 21.33 1.90 9.85
N ASP A 110 21.87 0.71 9.62
CA ASP A 110 21.14 -0.55 9.78
C ASP A 110 20.87 -0.83 11.27
N ILE A 111 20.10 -1.85 11.54
CA ILE A 111 19.76 -2.24 12.91
C ILE A 111 21.04 -2.64 13.64
N ASN A 112 21.44 -1.83 14.63
CA ASN A 112 22.55 -2.10 15.53
C ASN A 112 21.99 -2.44 16.91
N VAL A 113 22.45 -3.56 17.48
CA VAL A 113 22.06 -4.00 18.81
C VAL A 113 23.29 -4.06 19.70
N ASP A 114 23.27 -3.32 20.80
CA ASP A 114 24.30 -3.33 21.85
C ASP A 114 23.70 -3.90 23.15
N ILE A 115 24.38 -4.91 23.68
CA ILE A 115 23.98 -5.60 24.92
C ILE A 115 25.13 -5.50 25.91
N GLY A 116 24.89 -4.79 27.02
CA GLY A 116 25.92 -4.61 28.03
C GLY A 116 25.35 -4.36 29.43
N PRO A 117 26.20 -4.52 30.47
CA PRO A 117 25.80 -4.19 31.84
C PRO A 117 25.80 -2.67 32.04
N ARG A 118 24.74 -2.17 32.58
CA ARG A 118 24.59 -0.76 32.93
C ARG A 118 24.93 -0.53 34.39
N ARG A 119 26.12 0.03 34.64
CA ARG A 119 26.67 0.21 36.01
C ARG A 119 25.90 1.21 36.88
N ASP A 120 25.23 2.19 36.25
CA ASP A 120 24.38 3.20 36.92
C ASP A 120 23.04 2.61 37.41
N LYS A 121 22.65 1.44 36.93
CA LYS A 121 21.40 0.74 37.26
C LYS A 121 21.64 -0.62 37.95
N ARG A 122 22.50 -0.66 38.93
CA ARG A 122 22.84 -1.89 39.71
C ARG A 122 23.29 -3.06 38.83
N ASN A 123 24.09 -2.77 37.79
CA ASN A 123 24.56 -3.75 36.80
C ASN A 123 23.45 -4.52 36.08
N SER A 124 22.27 -3.90 35.90
CA SER A 124 21.23 -4.49 35.08
C SER A 124 21.68 -4.62 33.64
N THR A 125 21.28 -5.65 32.94
CA THR A 125 21.55 -5.84 31.52
C THR A 125 20.71 -4.82 30.72
N GLN A 126 21.39 -4.02 29.91
CA GLN A 126 20.76 -3.13 28.95
C GLN A 126 20.82 -3.76 27.57
N VAL A 127 19.71 -3.74 26.86
CA VAL A 127 19.62 -4.00 25.42
C VAL A 127 19.29 -2.69 24.74
N TYR A 128 20.20 -2.19 23.93
CA TYR A 128 20.02 -0.96 23.16
C TYR A 128 19.92 -1.31 21.67
N CYS A 129 18.85 -0.88 21.01
CA CYS A 129 18.66 -1.09 19.59
C CYS A 129 18.50 0.27 18.91
N SER A 130 19.27 0.51 17.86
CA SER A 130 19.20 1.73 17.07
C SER A 130 19.19 1.43 15.58
N ALA A 131 18.42 2.21 14.83
CA ALA A 131 18.36 2.18 13.38
C ALA A 131 18.00 3.56 12.85
N SER A 132 18.40 3.88 11.62
CA SER A 132 18.08 5.16 10.97
C SER A 132 17.60 4.88 9.56
N PHE A 133 16.32 5.18 9.30
CA PHE A 133 15.69 5.03 8.00
C PHE A 133 15.07 6.34 7.57
N GLY A 134 15.12 6.63 6.28
CA GLY A 134 14.41 7.73 5.66
C GLY A 134 13.71 7.26 4.40
N ALA A 135 12.52 7.75 4.14
CA ALA A 135 11.79 7.47 2.92
C ALA A 135 11.28 8.76 2.31
N THR A 136 11.35 8.86 0.99
CA THR A 136 10.83 10.01 0.27
C THR A 136 10.21 9.59 -1.05
N ARG A 137 9.30 10.43 -1.54
CA ARG A 137 8.72 10.28 -2.87
C ARG A 137 9.64 10.93 -3.89
N MET A 138 10.10 10.16 -4.88
CA MET A 138 10.95 10.67 -5.96
C MET A 138 10.14 11.36 -7.05
N GLU A 139 9.07 10.71 -7.52
CA GLU A 139 8.23 11.21 -8.59
C GLU A 139 6.77 11.28 -8.17
N GLU A 140 6.20 12.47 -8.29
CA GLU A 140 4.82 12.72 -7.88
C GLU A 140 3.79 11.93 -8.71
N GLY A 141 4.07 11.76 -10.01
CA GLY A 141 3.18 11.07 -10.93
C GLY A 141 3.09 9.56 -10.73
N LYS A 142 4.08 8.95 -10.07
CA LYS A 142 4.17 7.50 -9.85
C LYS A 142 3.59 7.03 -8.51
N VAL A 143 3.04 7.95 -7.74
CA VAL A 143 2.37 7.65 -6.46
C VAL A 143 0.97 8.24 -6.49
N LEU A 144 -0.03 7.40 -6.31
CA LEU A 144 -1.44 7.75 -6.34
C LEU A 144 -2.10 7.43 -5.01
N GLU A 145 -3.06 8.24 -4.65
CA GLU A 145 -3.94 8.02 -3.51
C GLU A 145 -5.34 7.65 -4.00
N ILE A 146 -5.89 6.55 -3.52
CA ILE A 146 -7.24 6.10 -3.81
C ILE A 146 -8.05 6.26 -2.53
N LYS A 147 -9.07 7.11 -2.56
CA LYS A 147 -9.95 7.31 -1.42
C LYS A 147 -11.02 6.23 -1.39
N CYS A 148 -11.09 5.51 -0.28
CA CYS A 148 -12.06 4.45 -0.05
C CYS A 148 -12.87 4.76 1.21
N GLU A 149 -14.19 4.65 1.12
CA GLU A 149 -15.08 4.75 2.28
C GLU A 149 -14.92 3.50 3.15
N GLU A 150 -14.96 3.70 4.48
CA GLU A 150 -14.85 2.62 5.46
C GLU A 150 -16.04 2.58 6.41
#